data_feedd0564e0a026133b08bf66ac227f7
#
_entry.id   feedd0564e0a026133b08bf66ac227f7
#
_cell.length_a   1.000
_cell.length_b   1.000
_cell.length_c   1.000
_cell.angle_alpha   90.00
_cell.angle_beta   90.00
_cell.angle_gamma   90.00
#
_symmetry.space_group_name_H-M   'P 1'
#
loop_
_entity.id
_entity.type
_entity.pdbx_description
1 polymer ?
#
loop_
_entity_poly.entity_id
_entity_poly.type
_entity_poly.pdbx_seq_one_letter_code
_entity_poly.pdbx_strand_id
1 'polypeptide(L)'
;MALFGLFNKKKKESLDKGLEKTKESVFKKLSRAIVGKSKVDDEVLDNLEEVLISSDVGVDTTLRIIERIEERVQRDKYVGTDELNRVLKEEIVDLLKENNSTDYDALSLPEGHGPYVIMVVGVNGVGKTTTIGKLAHKFKDAGKSVVLGAADTFRAAAVDQLVIWAERVGVPIVKQGMGADPASVAFDTLSKAKAENADVVLIDTAGRLHNKINLMNELTKIKKVMQKVIPDAPHEILLVLDGSTGQNAYEQAKQFTLATEVNALAITKLDGTAKGGVVIGISDQFKIPVKYIGLGEGMEDLQVFRKKEFVDSL
;
A
#
# COMPACT_ATOMS: atom_id res chain seq x y z
N MET A 1 19.56 -15.24 17.97
CA MET A 1 18.24 -15.83 17.68
C MET A 1 17.10 -15.26 18.54
N ALA A 2 17.24 -14.99 19.82
CA ALA A 2 16.14 -14.47 20.66
C ALA A 2 15.61 -13.06 20.27
N LEU A 3 16.46 -12.14 19.83
CA LEU A 3 16.03 -10.79 19.42
C LEU A 3 15.18 -10.81 18.14
N PHE A 4 15.49 -11.67 17.18
CA PHE A 4 14.73 -11.80 15.92
C PHE A 4 13.31 -12.34 16.15
N GLY A 5 13.15 -13.26 17.12
CA GLY A 5 11.83 -13.78 17.50
C GLY A 5 10.93 -12.75 18.19
N LEU A 6 11.52 -11.86 19.01
CA LEU A 6 10.80 -10.78 19.70
C LEU A 6 10.34 -9.68 18.72
N PHE A 7 11.14 -9.35 17.71
CA PHE A 7 10.76 -8.38 16.66
C PHE A 7 9.62 -8.88 15.80
N ASN A 8 9.64 -10.15 15.40
CA ASN A 8 8.53 -10.76 14.63
C ASN A 8 7.23 -10.83 15.45
N LYS A 9 7.33 -11.09 16.76
CA LYS A 9 6.17 -11.15 17.65
C LYS A 9 5.50 -9.78 17.79
N LYS A 10 6.28 -8.70 18.02
CA LYS A 10 5.74 -7.33 18.10
C LYS A 10 5.10 -6.86 16.79
N LYS A 11 5.69 -7.20 15.64
CA LYS A 11 5.11 -6.87 14.32
C LYS A 11 3.79 -7.58 14.11
N LYS A 12 3.70 -8.85 14.45
CA LYS A 12 2.46 -9.62 14.36
C LYS A 12 1.38 -9.06 15.30
N GLU A 13 1.71 -8.78 16.56
CA GLU A 13 0.78 -8.17 17.51
C GLU A 13 0.24 -6.81 17.02
N SER A 14 1.10 -5.98 16.42
CA SER A 14 0.69 -4.70 15.81
C SER A 14 -0.20 -4.91 14.59
N LEU A 15 0.08 -5.90 13.74
CA LEU A 15 -0.75 -6.27 12.59
C LEU A 15 -2.14 -6.78 13.05
N ASP A 16 -2.17 -7.72 13.98
CA ASP A 16 -3.41 -8.28 14.52
C ASP A 16 -4.29 -7.19 15.16
N LYS A 17 -3.69 -6.28 15.93
CA LYS A 17 -4.38 -5.13 16.52
C LYS A 17 -4.89 -4.15 15.46
N GLY A 18 -4.06 -3.84 14.46
CA GLY A 18 -4.43 -2.91 13.38
C GLY A 18 -5.53 -3.44 12.48
N LEU A 19 -5.67 -4.75 12.35
CA LEU A 19 -6.71 -5.40 11.55
C LEU A 19 -7.90 -5.93 12.38
N GLU A 20 -7.94 -5.68 13.67
CA GLU A 20 -8.98 -6.24 14.57
C GLU A 20 -10.40 -5.95 14.08
N LYS A 21 -10.70 -4.73 13.65
CA LYS A 21 -12.02 -4.36 13.12
C LYS A 21 -12.36 -5.08 11.83
N THR A 22 -11.39 -5.24 10.94
CA THR A 22 -11.57 -5.99 9.69
C THR A 22 -11.80 -7.47 9.99
N LYS A 23 -10.99 -8.06 10.84
CA LYS A 23 -11.13 -9.43 11.31
C LYS A 23 -12.50 -9.71 11.93
N GLU A 24 -12.95 -8.86 12.84
CA GLU A 24 -14.26 -8.96 13.44
C GLU A 24 -15.41 -8.89 12.42
N SER A 25 -15.28 -8.02 11.42
CA SER A 25 -16.29 -7.88 10.37
C SER A 25 -16.32 -9.08 9.43
N VAL A 26 -15.18 -9.54 8.93
CA VAL A 26 -15.11 -10.63 7.94
C VAL A 26 -15.38 -11.97 8.60
N PHE A 27 -14.61 -12.35 9.61
CA PHE A 27 -14.70 -13.72 10.16
C PHE A 27 -15.88 -13.95 11.10
N LYS A 28 -16.34 -12.94 11.85
CA LYS A 28 -17.59 -13.09 12.61
C LYS A 28 -18.81 -13.27 11.70
N LYS A 29 -18.86 -12.55 10.57
CA LYS A 29 -19.92 -12.72 9.58
C LYS A 29 -19.83 -14.09 8.92
N LEU A 30 -18.63 -14.49 8.49
CA LEU A 30 -18.39 -15.79 7.89
C LEU A 30 -18.76 -16.94 8.85
N SER A 31 -18.30 -16.88 10.10
CA SER A 31 -18.64 -17.89 11.10
C SER A 31 -20.15 -18.00 11.31
N ARG A 32 -20.89 -16.89 11.29
CA ARG A 32 -22.36 -16.91 11.38
C ARG A 32 -23.02 -17.53 10.15
N ALA A 33 -22.46 -17.25 8.96
CA ALA A 33 -22.98 -17.77 7.70
C ALA A 33 -22.88 -19.31 7.60
N ILE A 34 -21.91 -19.91 8.27
CA ILE A 34 -21.67 -21.37 8.24
C ILE A 34 -22.17 -22.11 9.47
N VAL A 35 -22.73 -21.44 10.49
CA VAL A 35 -23.26 -22.09 11.69
C VAL A 35 -24.38 -23.08 11.33
N GLY A 36 -24.23 -24.33 11.78
CA GLY A 36 -25.21 -25.39 11.54
C GLY A 36 -25.12 -26.09 10.19
N LYS A 37 -24.20 -25.67 9.32
CA LYS A 37 -23.91 -26.33 8.04
C LYS A 37 -22.73 -27.29 8.19
N SER A 38 -22.85 -28.48 7.60
CA SER A 38 -21.80 -29.51 7.61
C SER A 38 -21.03 -29.61 6.30
N LYS A 39 -21.55 -28.97 5.23
CA LYS A 39 -20.97 -28.99 3.89
C LYS A 39 -20.98 -27.57 3.31
N VAL A 40 -20.06 -27.30 2.40
CA VAL A 40 -20.08 -26.11 1.57
C VAL A 40 -21.07 -26.34 0.44
N ASP A 41 -22.22 -25.71 0.52
CA ASP A 41 -23.30 -25.70 -0.48
C ASP A 41 -23.46 -24.29 -1.06
N ASP A 42 -24.35 -24.14 -2.04
CA ASP A 42 -24.59 -22.86 -2.73
C ASP A 42 -24.97 -21.76 -1.73
N GLU A 43 -25.77 -22.07 -0.70
CA GLU A 43 -26.15 -21.09 0.33
C GLU A 43 -24.94 -20.62 1.16
N VAL A 44 -23.98 -21.49 1.44
CA VAL A 44 -22.72 -21.12 2.12
C VAL A 44 -21.87 -20.23 1.24
N LEU A 45 -21.80 -20.51 -0.07
CA LEU A 45 -21.05 -19.71 -1.04
C LEU A 45 -21.69 -18.33 -1.25
N ASP A 46 -23.01 -18.25 -1.36
CA ASP A 46 -23.76 -16.98 -1.44
C ASP A 46 -23.50 -16.10 -0.20
N ASN A 47 -23.53 -16.69 0.98
CA ASN A 47 -23.23 -15.99 2.22
C ASN A 47 -21.77 -15.51 2.28
N LEU A 48 -20.82 -16.31 1.78
CA LEU A 48 -19.42 -15.93 1.68
C LEU A 48 -19.22 -14.76 0.71
N GLU A 49 -19.90 -14.79 -0.43
CA GLU A 49 -19.92 -13.71 -1.41
C GLU A 49 -20.38 -12.39 -0.76
N GLU A 50 -21.52 -12.41 -0.04
CA GLU A 50 -22.05 -11.25 0.67
C GLU A 50 -21.04 -10.70 1.69
N VAL A 51 -20.38 -11.59 2.45
CA VAL A 51 -19.34 -11.20 3.43
C VAL A 51 -18.17 -10.51 2.76
N LEU A 52 -17.64 -11.05 1.67
CA LEU A 52 -16.50 -10.49 0.94
C LEU A 52 -16.85 -9.13 0.32
N ILE A 53 -18.01 -9.00 -0.33
CA ILE A 53 -18.49 -7.74 -0.89
C ILE A 53 -18.69 -6.68 0.21
N SER A 54 -19.33 -7.05 1.33
CA SER A 54 -19.54 -6.12 2.45
C SER A 54 -18.25 -5.69 3.17
N SER A 55 -17.16 -6.38 2.90
CA SER A 55 -15.82 -6.06 3.40
C SER A 55 -14.96 -5.28 2.40
N ASP A 56 -15.58 -4.78 1.33
CA ASP A 56 -14.94 -4.02 0.24
C ASP A 56 -13.87 -4.79 -0.56
N VAL A 57 -13.99 -6.12 -0.69
CA VAL A 57 -13.13 -6.92 -1.58
C VAL A 57 -13.40 -6.56 -3.06
N GLY A 58 -14.59 -6.05 -3.37
CA GLY A 58 -15.02 -5.76 -4.75
C GLY A 58 -15.65 -6.98 -5.43
N VAL A 59 -16.61 -6.73 -6.32
CA VAL A 59 -17.43 -7.79 -6.94
C VAL A 59 -16.58 -8.74 -7.76
N ASP A 60 -15.79 -8.24 -8.70
CA ASP A 60 -15.02 -9.09 -9.63
C ASP A 60 -14.03 -10.00 -8.88
N THR A 61 -13.33 -9.46 -7.88
CA THR A 61 -12.39 -10.22 -7.06
C THR A 61 -13.12 -11.25 -6.18
N THR A 62 -14.28 -10.88 -5.64
CA THR A 62 -15.12 -11.79 -4.87
C THR A 62 -15.55 -12.98 -5.71
N LEU A 63 -16.10 -12.76 -6.90
CA LEU A 63 -16.52 -13.83 -7.82
C LEU A 63 -15.35 -14.76 -8.17
N ARG A 64 -14.16 -14.24 -8.40
CA ARG A 64 -12.95 -15.05 -8.63
C ARG A 64 -12.57 -15.90 -7.41
N ILE A 65 -12.73 -15.39 -6.20
CA ILE A 65 -12.46 -16.14 -4.97
C ILE A 65 -13.49 -17.26 -4.81
N ILE A 66 -14.78 -16.97 -5.04
CA ILE A 66 -15.86 -17.96 -4.96
C ILE A 66 -15.64 -19.09 -5.96
N GLU A 67 -15.39 -18.76 -7.25
CA GLU A 67 -15.09 -19.73 -8.30
C GLU A 67 -13.95 -20.69 -7.91
N ARG A 68 -12.85 -20.17 -7.37
CA ARG A 68 -11.72 -20.98 -6.90
C ARG A 68 -12.09 -21.89 -5.74
N ILE A 69 -12.93 -21.41 -4.82
CA ILE A 69 -13.42 -22.23 -3.70
C ILE A 69 -14.32 -23.34 -4.23
N GLU A 70 -15.22 -23.05 -5.18
CA GLU A 70 -16.08 -24.05 -5.83
C GLU A 70 -15.27 -25.14 -6.52
N GLU A 71 -14.29 -24.75 -7.36
CA GLU A 71 -13.39 -25.70 -8.04
C GLU A 71 -12.65 -26.59 -7.02
N ARG A 72 -12.21 -26.00 -5.90
CA ARG A 72 -11.50 -26.73 -4.87
C ARG A 72 -12.41 -27.69 -4.12
N VAL A 73 -13.63 -27.29 -3.78
CA VAL A 73 -14.66 -28.15 -3.16
C VAL A 73 -15.00 -29.32 -4.06
N GLN A 74 -15.16 -29.09 -5.37
CA GLN A 74 -15.43 -30.15 -6.36
C GLN A 74 -14.25 -31.13 -6.49
N ARG A 75 -13.03 -30.62 -6.52
CA ARG A 75 -11.82 -31.45 -6.67
C ARG A 75 -11.56 -32.32 -5.43
N ASP A 76 -11.65 -31.72 -4.25
CA ASP A 76 -11.23 -32.34 -3.00
C ASP A 76 -12.36 -33.20 -2.38
N LYS A 77 -13.57 -33.22 -2.96
CA LYS A 77 -14.78 -34.00 -2.67
C LYS A 77 -15.37 -33.86 -1.25
N TYR A 78 -14.60 -33.33 -0.30
CA TYR A 78 -15.03 -33.11 1.08
C TYR A 78 -14.34 -31.89 1.67
N VAL A 79 -14.88 -30.71 1.45
CA VAL A 79 -14.54 -29.54 2.25
C VAL A 79 -15.69 -29.28 3.22
N GLY A 80 -15.45 -29.59 4.49
CA GLY A 80 -16.36 -29.21 5.55
C GLY A 80 -16.31 -27.72 5.83
N THR A 81 -17.36 -27.19 6.43
CA THR A 81 -17.40 -25.78 6.83
C THR A 81 -16.26 -25.39 7.78
N ASP A 82 -15.76 -26.33 8.58
CA ASP A 82 -14.61 -26.11 9.46
C ASP A 82 -13.31 -25.86 8.68
N GLU A 83 -13.19 -26.38 7.45
CA GLU A 83 -12.05 -26.19 6.58
C GLU A 83 -12.18 -24.95 5.69
N LEU A 84 -13.39 -24.42 5.51
CA LEU A 84 -13.68 -23.31 4.59
C LEU A 84 -12.81 -22.09 4.89
N ASN A 85 -12.62 -21.74 6.17
CA ASN A 85 -11.75 -20.63 6.56
C ASN A 85 -10.30 -20.82 6.09
N ARG A 86 -9.79 -22.04 6.18
CA ARG A 86 -8.44 -22.36 5.71
C ARG A 86 -8.36 -22.26 4.20
N VAL A 87 -9.32 -22.83 3.50
CA VAL A 87 -9.42 -22.79 2.04
C VAL A 87 -9.51 -21.35 1.55
N LEU A 88 -10.41 -20.54 2.14
CA LEU A 88 -10.55 -19.12 1.80
C LEU A 88 -9.22 -18.37 1.95
N LYS A 89 -8.52 -18.55 3.07
CA LYS A 89 -7.23 -17.90 3.29
C LYS A 89 -6.18 -18.32 2.27
N GLU A 90 -6.12 -19.59 1.95
CA GLU A 90 -5.20 -20.14 0.95
C GLU A 90 -5.48 -19.55 -0.44
N GLU A 91 -6.74 -19.52 -0.88
CA GLU A 91 -7.12 -18.95 -2.19
C GLU A 91 -6.84 -17.43 -2.27
N ILE A 92 -7.09 -16.68 -1.18
CA ILE A 92 -6.73 -15.25 -1.14
C ILE A 92 -5.21 -15.06 -1.24
N VAL A 93 -4.42 -15.86 -0.51
CA VAL A 93 -2.95 -15.79 -0.60
C VAL A 93 -2.47 -16.10 -2.00
N ASP A 94 -3.03 -17.12 -2.64
CA ASP A 94 -2.65 -17.54 -3.99
C ASP A 94 -3.07 -16.49 -5.03
N LEU A 95 -4.25 -15.90 -4.89
CA LEU A 95 -4.70 -14.76 -5.70
C LEU A 95 -3.72 -13.57 -5.62
N LEU A 96 -3.28 -13.22 -4.41
CA LEU A 96 -2.32 -12.14 -4.20
C LEU A 96 -0.92 -12.47 -4.76
N LYS A 97 -0.53 -13.75 -4.84
CA LYS A 97 0.73 -14.18 -5.46
C LYS A 97 0.75 -14.01 -6.98
N GLU A 98 -0.41 -14.06 -7.64
CA GLU A 98 -0.50 -13.83 -9.10
C GLU A 98 -0.04 -12.42 -9.49
N ASN A 99 -0.25 -11.45 -8.61
CA ASN A 99 0.17 -10.07 -8.85
C ASN A 99 1.67 -9.86 -8.58
N ASN A 100 2.23 -10.66 -7.67
CA ASN A 100 3.65 -10.67 -7.34
C ASN A 100 4.01 -11.98 -6.62
N SER A 101 4.81 -12.82 -7.25
CA SER A 101 5.19 -14.13 -6.73
C SER A 101 6.04 -14.07 -5.46
N THR A 102 6.81 -13.00 -5.27
CA THR A 102 7.69 -12.82 -4.12
C THR A 102 7.16 -11.77 -3.15
N ASP A 103 7.28 -12.00 -1.84
CA ASP A 103 7.15 -10.91 -0.89
C ASP A 103 8.34 -9.97 -1.06
N TYR A 104 8.06 -8.68 -1.23
CA TYR A 104 9.13 -7.70 -1.33
C TYR A 104 9.92 -7.64 -0.02
N ASP A 105 11.23 -7.73 -0.11
CA ASP A 105 12.06 -7.06 0.86
C ASP A 105 12.04 -5.57 0.49
N ALA A 106 11.05 -4.88 1.00
CA ALA A 106 10.72 -3.51 0.59
C ALA A 106 11.81 -2.48 0.95
N LEU A 107 12.82 -2.89 1.69
CA LEU A 107 14.00 -2.09 2.03
C LEU A 107 15.24 -2.53 1.26
N SER A 108 15.18 -3.62 0.51
CA SER A 108 16.23 -4.04 -0.41
C SER A 108 16.18 -3.18 -1.68
N LEU A 109 17.24 -2.44 -1.92
CA LEU A 109 17.38 -1.62 -3.11
C LEU A 109 18.13 -2.41 -4.19
N PRO A 110 17.80 -2.25 -5.48
CA PRO A 110 18.58 -2.83 -6.55
C PRO A 110 20.03 -2.37 -6.51
N GLU A 111 20.98 -3.28 -6.68
CA GLU A 111 22.40 -2.94 -6.74
C GLU A 111 22.77 -2.25 -8.05
N GLY A 112 23.77 -1.38 -8.01
CA GLY A 112 24.38 -0.77 -9.21
C GLY A 112 23.65 0.44 -9.79
N HIS A 113 22.57 0.90 -9.15
CA HIS A 113 21.90 2.15 -9.51
C HIS A 113 22.36 3.29 -8.58
N GLY A 114 22.32 4.54 -9.09
CA GLY A 114 22.39 5.74 -8.28
C GLY A 114 21.23 5.78 -7.27
N PRO A 115 20.85 6.95 -6.75
CA PRO A 115 19.75 7.02 -5.79
C PRO A 115 18.49 6.35 -6.31
N TYR A 116 17.91 5.44 -5.51
CA TYR A 116 16.61 4.84 -5.83
C TYR A 116 15.51 5.87 -5.59
N VAL A 117 14.78 6.24 -6.63
CA VAL A 117 13.82 7.34 -6.60
C VAL A 117 12.40 6.81 -6.48
N ILE A 118 11.71 7.18 -5.40
CA ILE A 118 10.30 6.88 -5.16
C ILE A 118 9.49 8.16 -5.27
N MET A 119 8.62 8.25 -6.27
CA MET A 119 7.64 9.31 -6.42
C MET A 119 6.33 8.89 -5.75
N VAL A 120 5.91 9.62 -4.71
CA VAL A 120 4.72 9.28 -3.92
C VAL A 120 3.53 10.08 -4.41
N VAL A 121 2.49 9.38 -4.87
CA VAL A 121 1.28 9.96 -5.47
C VAL A 121 0.03 9.52 -4.72
N GLY A 122 -1.09 10.20 -4.94
CA GLY A 122 -2.38 9.92 -4.30
C GLY A 122 -3.14 11.20 -3.96
N VAL A 123 -4.41 11.11 -3.62
CA VAL A 123 -5.22 12.30 -3.29
C VAL A 123 -4.80 12.95 -1.97
N ASN A 124 -5.29 14.17 -1.71
CA ASN A 124 -5.05 14.82 -0.43
C ASN A 124 -5.73 14.06 0.72
N GLY A 125 -5.08 13.98 1.87
CA GLY A 125 -5.63 13.35 3.08
C GLY A 125 -5.46 11.84 3.19
N VAL A 126 -4.94 11.15 2.16
CA VAL A 126 -4.68 9.70 2.23
C VAL A 126 -3.44 9.32 3.05
N GLY A 127 -2.64 10.29 3.47
CA GLY A 127 -1.45 10.04 4.29
C GLY A 127 -0.13 9.99 3.52
N LYS A 128 0.00 10.60 2.32
CA LYS A 128 1.26 10.63 1.55
C LYS A 128 2.45 11.11 2.36
N THR A 129 2.37 12.34 2.88
CA THR A 129 3.46 12.97 3.66
C THR A 129 3.84 12.15 4.89
N THR A 130 2.85 11.59 5.60
CA THR A 130 3.06 10.68 6.73
C THR A 130 3.74 9.39 6.29
N THR A 131 3.31 8.80 5.17
CA THR A 131 3.93 7.60 4.60
C THR A 131 5.39 7.84 4.22
N ILE A 132 5.69 8.99 3.60
CA ILE A 132 7.06 9.40 3.26
C ILE A 132 7.93 9.48 4.52
N GLY A 133 7.45 10.15 5.58
CA GLY A 133 8.19 10.25 6.83
C GLY A 133 8.48 8.89 7.47
N LYS A 134 7.50 7.99 7.48
CA LYS A 134 7.66 6.62 8.00
C LYS A 134 8.59 5.76 7.11
N LEU A 135 8.53 5.91 5.79
CA LEU A 135 9.46 5.25 4.88
C LEU A 135 10.89 5.74 5.06
N ALA A 136 11.07 7.06 5.18
CA ALA A 136 12.38 7.66 5.43
C ALA A 136 13.00 7.10 6.72
N HIS A 137 12.21 6.97 7.79
CA HIS A 137 12.64 6.33 9.03
C HIS A 137 13.08 4.88 8.81
N LYS A 138 12.25 4.07 8.12
CA LYS A 138 12.57 2.67 7.86
C LYS A 138 13.84 2.48 7.02
N PHE A 139 14.02 3.28 5.97
CA PHE A 139 15.25 3.24 5.17
C PHE A 139 16.47 3.65 5.99
N LYS A 140 16.34 4.71 6.81
CA LYS A 140 17.42 5.14 7.68
C LYS A 140 17.80 4.07 8.73
N ASP A 141 16.81 3.43 9.34
CA ASP A 141 17.04 2.34 10.29
C ASP A 141 17.69 1.11 9.63
N ALA A 142 17.43 0.92 8.32
CA ALA A 142 18.12 -0.07 7.50
C ALA A 142 19.53 0.38 7.03
N GLY A 143 20.04 1.50 7.56
CA GLY A 143 21.38 2.02 7.26
C GLY A 143 21.47 2.74 5.91
N LYS A 144 20.36 3.13 5.29
CA LYS A 144 20.32 3.84 4.01
C LYS A 144 20.31 5.35 4.21
N SER A 145 21.05 6.06 3.37
CA SER A 145 20.99 7.51 3.27
C SER A 145 19.76 7.94 2.44
N VAL A 146 18.96 8.87 2.97
CA VAL A 146 17.68 9.29 2.39
C VAL A 146 17.64 10.80 2.18
N VAL A 147 17.12 11.24 1.04
CA VAL A 147 16.83 12.65 0.76
C VAL A 147 15.35 12.82 0.44
N LEU A 148 14.70 13.81 1.07
CA LEU A 148 13.29 14.14 0.83
C LEU A 148 13.15 15.32 -0.11
N GLY A 149 12.11 15.30 -0.97
CA GLY A 149 11.74 16.42 -1.83
C GLY A 149 10.28 16.84 -1.60
N ALA A 150 10.07 18.11 -1.24
CA ALA A 150 8.75 18.69 -0.96
C ALA A 150 8.14 19.30 -2.24
N ALA A 151 7.64 18.46 -3.15
CA ALA A 151 7.05 18.91 -4.40
C ALA A 151 5.53 19.18 -4.35
N ASP A 152 4.85 19.08 -3.21
CA ASP A 152 3.50 19.63 -2.98
C ASP A 152 3.59 21.14 -2.63
N THR A 153 4.15 21.93 -3.53
CA THR A 153 4.53 23.34 -3.32
C THR A 153 3.35 24.30 -3.12
N PHE A 154 2.15 23.87 -3.45
CA PHE A 154 0.93 24.70 -3.31
C PHE A 154 0.23 24.54 -1.96
N ARG A 155 0.75 23.68 -1.09
CA ARG A 155 0.20 23.43 0.24
C ARG A 155 1.26 23.66 1.32
N ALA A 156 1.26 24.86 1.91
CA ALA A 156 2.20 25.21 2.98
C ALA A 156 2.23 24.17 4.09
N ALA A 157 1.05 23.75 4.57
CA ALA A 157 0.94 22.76 5.61
C ALA A 157 1.51 21.38 5.24
N ALA A 158 1.51 20.98 3.96
CA ALA A 158 2.14 19.74 3.52
C ALA A 158 3.66 19.86 3.54
N VAL A 159 4.21 20.99 3.05
CA VAL A 159 5.65 21.27 3.11
C VAL A 159 6.11 21.32 4.57
N ASP A 160 5.41 22.05 5.44
CA ASP A 160 5.77 22.16 6.86
C ASP A 160 5.71 20.79 7.55
N GLN A 161 4.69 19.97 7.25
CA GLN A 161 4.58 18.61 7.77
C GLN A 161 5.77 17.73 7.34
N LEU A 162 6.19 17.84 6.08
CA LEU A 162 7.34 17.07 5.58
C LEU A 162 8.65 17.54 6.22
N VAL A 163 8.80 18.85 6.50
CA VAL A 163 9.94 19.40 7.25
C VAL A 163 9.99 18.79 8.66
N ILE A 164 8.87 18.76 9.37
CA ILE A 164 8.78 18.14 10.71
C ILE A 164 9.20 16.66 10.66
N TRP A 165 8.77 15.92 9.63
CA TRP A 165 9.20 14.55 9.44
C TRP A 165 10.70 14.44 9.15
N ALA A 166 11.24 15.30 8.28
CA ALA A 166 12.68 15.33 7.97
C ALA A 166 13.52 15.56 9.22
N GLU A 167 13.13 16.52 10.05
CA GLU A 167 13.79 16.84 11.34
C GLU A 167 13.69 15.68 12.32
N ARG A 168 12.50 15.10 12.49
CA ARG A 168 12.26 13.98 13.40
C ARG A 168 13.06 12.73 13.03
N VAL A 169 13.15 12.44 11.74
CA VAL A 169 13.93 11.31 11.23
C VAL A 169 15.42 11.67 11.14
N GLY A 170 15.76 12.96 11.03
CA GLY A 170 17.14 13.44 10.85
C GLY A 170 17.68 13.11 9.45
N VAL A 171 16.93 13.48 8.42
CA VAL A 171 17.29 13.34 7.00
C VAL A 171 17.19 14.68 6.28
N PRO A 172 18.01 14.94 5.25
CA PRO A 172 17.95 16.17 4.48
C PRO A 172 16.63 16.27 3.69
N ILE A 173 16.15 17.50 3.56
CA ILE A 173 14.98 17.84 2.74
C ILE A 173 15.32 18.96 1.75
N VAL A 174 14.82 18.86 0.53
CA VAL A 174 14.83 19.91 -0.48
C VAL A 174 13.43 20.50 -0.60
N LYS A 175 13.33 21.81 -0.44
CA LYS A 175 12.09 22.58 -0.61
C LYS A 175 12.40 23.90 -1.28
N GLN A 176 11.40 24.48 -1.92
CA GLN A 176 11.45 25.82 -2.50
C GLN A 176 10.31 26.68 -1.94
N GLY A 177 10.23 27.92 -2.37
CA GLY A 177 9.15 28.85 -1.96
C GLY A 177 7.76 28.34 -2.35
N MET A 178 6.74 28.84 -1.67
CA MET A 178 5.34 28.55 -1.97
C MET A 178 5.02 28.85 -3.44
N GLY A 179 4.34 27.92 -4.12
CA GLY A 179 3.95 28.01 -5.52
C GLY A 179 5.11 27.83 -6.52
N ALA A 180 6.30 27.44 -6.04
CA ALA A 180 7.38 27.04 -6.93
C ALA A 180 6.98 25.86 -7.82
N ASP A 181 7.65 25.69 -8.95
CA ASP A 181 7.39 24.56 -9.85
C ASP A 181 7.75 23.22 -9.18
N PRO A 182 6.79 22.30 -8.97
CA PRO A 182 7.06 20.99 -8.38
C PRO A 182 8.18 20.20 -9.08
N ALA A 183 8.28 20.35 -10.40
CA ALA A 183 9.33 19.70 -11.19
C ALA A 183 10.74 20.26 -10.89
N SER A 184 10.84 21.57 -10.55
CA SER A 184 12.10 22.18 -10.10
C SER A 184 12.55 21.62 -8.76
N VAL A 185 11.62 21.43 -7.82
CA VAL A 185 11.92 20.78 -6.53
C VAL A 185 12.43 19.35 -6.74
N ALA A 186 11.78 18.58 -7.60
CA ALA A 186 12.21 17.22 -7.94
C ALA A 186 13.63 17.22 -8.55
N PHE A 187 13.92 18.14 -9.49
CA PHE A 187 15.23 18.28 -10.10
C PHE A 187 16.32 18.55 -9.06
N ASP A 188 16.10 19.54 -8.20
CA ASP A 188 17.07 19.92 -7.17
C ASP A 188 17.28 18.79 -6.16
N THR A 189 16.19 18.06 -5.82
CA THR A 189 16.27 16.91 -4.90
C THR A 189 17.15 15.80 -5.46
N LEU A 190 16.93 15.42 -6.73
CA LEU A 190 17.70 14.37 -7.39
C LEU A 190 19.16 14.81 -7.59
N SER A 191 19.38 16.07 -7.95
CA SER A 191 20.73 16.63 -8.12
C SER A 191 21.52 16.61 -6.82
N LYS A 192 20.87 17.01 -5.70
CA LYS A 192 21.45 16.91 -4.36
C LYS A 192 21.75 15.47 -3.98
N ALA A 193 20.79 14.57 -4.13
CA ALA A 193 20.94 13.16 -3.79
C ALA A 193 22.09 12.51 -4.57
N LYS A 194 22.22 12.83 -5.85
CA LYS A 194 23.33 12.35 -6.70
C LYS A 194 24.69 12.89 -6.22
N ALA A 195 24.77 14.16 -5.88
CA ALA A 195 25.99 14.79 -5.39
C ALA A 195 26.43 14.23 -4.03
N GLU A 196 25.49 13.87 -3.17
CA GLU A 196 25.72 13.29 -1.83
C GLU A 196 25.83 11.75 -1.83
N ASN A 197 25.69 11.10 -3.00
CA ASN A 197 25.63 9.63 -3.13
C ASN A 197 24.57 9.02 -2.20
N ALA A 198 23.40 9.64 -2.10
CA ALA A 198 22.30 9.11 -1.31
C ALA A 198 21.78 7.78 -1.90
N ASP A 199 21.30 6.89 -1.04
CA ASP A 199 20.73 5.60 -1.46
C ASP A 199 19.30 5.76 -1.97
N VAL A 200 18.49 6.63 -1.33
CA VAL A 200 17.03 6.76 -1.59
C VAL A 200 16.62 8.21 -1.69
N VAL A 201 15.73 8.47 -2.61
CA VAL A 201 15.01 9.75 -2.74
C VAL A 201 13.51 9.50 -2.61
N LEU A 202 12.82 10.25 -1.75
CA LEU A 202 11.38 10.24 -1.61
C LEU A 202 10.81 11.61 -1.99
N ILE A 203 9.94 11.66 -3.00
CA ILE A 203 9.33 12.90 -3.49
C ILE A 203 7.84 12.94 -3.11
N ASP A 204 7.46 13.93 -2.28
CA ASP A 204 6.04 14.22 -1.99
C ASP A 204 5.44 15.05 -3.13
N THR A 205 4.27 14.65 -3.63
CA THR A 205 3.59 15.33 -4.74
C THR A 205 2.21 15.84 -4.35
N ALA A 206 1.69 16.79 -5.11
CA ALA A 206 0.32 17.27 -4.96
C ALA A 206 -0.72 16.14 -5.16
N GLY A 207 -1.90 16.31 -4.57
CA GLY A 207 -2.98 15.30 -4.64
C GLY A 207 -4.35 15.91 -4.95
N ARG A 208 -4.43 16.97 -5.76
CA ARG A 208 -5.69 17.70 -6.07
C ARG A 208 -6.46 17.04 -7.20
N LEU A 209 -7.10 15.89 -6.94
CA LEU A 209 -7.79 15.10 -7.97
C LEU A 209 -9.02 15.83 -8.59
N HIS A 210 -9.60 16.83 -7.91
CA HIS A 210 -10.68 17.64 -8.47
C HIS A 210 -10.27 18.43 -9.72
N ASN A 211 -8.96 18.69 -9.90
CA ASN A 211 -8.39 19.23 -11.12
C ASN A 211 -7.49 18.16 -11.78
N LYS A 212 -8.11 17.04 -12.15
CA LYS A 212 -7.44 15.82 -12.61
C LYS A 212 -6.44 16.08 -13.74
N ILE A 213 -6.84 16.83 -14.77
CA ILE A 213 -5.99 17.06 -15.95
C ILE A 213 -4.70 17.79 -15.55
N ASN A 214 -4.81 18.82 -14.74
CA ASN A 214 -3.66 19.60 -14.29
C ASN A 214 -2.74 18.77 -13.39
N LEU A 215 -3.30 17.97 -12.47
CA LEU A 215 -2.53 17.08 -11.62
C LEU A 215 -1.74 16.06 -12.45
N MET A 216 -2.38 15.43 -13.44
CA MET A 216 -1.73 14.42 -14.27
C MET A 216 -0.63 15.02 -15.15
N ASN A 217 -0.85 16.21 -15.69
CA ASN A 217 0.17 16.96 -16.42
C ASN A 217 1.36 17.34 -15.53
N GLU A 218 1.09 17.73 -14.28
CA GLU A 218 2.12 18.04 -13.29
C GLU A 218 2.95 16.79 -12.93
N LEU A 219 2.32 15.66 -12.63
CA LEU A 219 3.02 14.40 -12.34
C LEU A 219 3.85 13.93 -13.54
N THR A 220 3.33 14.04 -14.75
CA THR A 220 4.05 13.72 -15.98
C THR A 220 5.27 14.63 -16.17
N LYS A 221 5.13 15.93 -15.87
CA LYS A 221 6.23 16.90 -15.93
C LYS A 221 7.30 16.56 -14.91
N ILE A 222 6.92 16.26 -13.66
CA ILE A 222 7.85 15.86 -12.59
C ILE A 222 8.65 14.64 -13.06
N LYS A 223 7.99 13.57 -13.55
CA LYS A 223 8.65 12.37 -14.07
C LYS A 223 9.66 12.70 -15.16
N LYS A 224 9.27 13.48 -16.18
CA LYS A 224 10.17 13.86 -17.28
C LYS A 224 11.39 14.65 -16.81
N VAL A 225 11.22 15.46 -15.78
CA VAL A 225 12.34 16.25 -15.22
C VAL A 225 13.27 15.38 -14.39
N MET A 226 12.74 14.42 -13.62
CA MET A 226 13.55 13.42 -12.91
C MET A 226 14.45 12.65 -13.88
N GLN A 227 13.93 12.24 -15.04
CA GLN A 227 14.66 11.51 -16.09
C GLN A 227 15.83 12.29 -16.71
N LYS A 228 15.85 13.62 -16.58
CA LYS A 228 17.00 14.43 -17.01
C LYS A 228 18.19 14.33 -16.04
N VAL A 229 17.96 13.96 -14.79
CA VAL A 229 19.00 13.79 -13.76
C VAL A 229 19.42 12.33 -13.63
N ILE A 230 18.42 11.43 -13.58
CA ILE A 230 18.57 9.98 -13.49
C ILE A 230 17.66 9.38 -14.57
N PRO A 231 18.20 8.81 -15.66
CA PRO A 231 17.43 8.45 -16.87
C PRO A 231 16.27 7.48 -16.64
N ASP A 232 16.38 6.60 -15.67
CA ASP A 232 15.37 5.58 -15.31
C ASP A 232 14.47 5.98 -14.12
N ALA A 233 14.63 7.21 -13.59
CA ALA A 233 13.77 7.72 -12.51
C ALA A 233 12.38 8.16 -13.05
N PRO A 234 11.35 8.06 -12.19
CA PRO A 234 11.33 7.40 -10.90
C PRO A 234 11.33 5.89 -11.06
N HIS A 235 12.09 5.18 -10.22
CA HIS A 235 12.12 3.70 -10.21
C HIS A 235 10.83 3.12 -9.63
N GLU A 236 10.20 3.89 -8.73
CA GLU A 236 8.93 3.52 -8.11
C GLU A 236 7.96 4.71 -8.11
N ILE A 237 6.74 4.45 -8.57
CA ILE A 237 5.60 5.35 -8.40
C ILE A 237 4.67 4.69 -7.39
N LEU A 238 4.80 5.14 -6.13
CA LEU A 238 4.05 4.62 -5.00
C LEU A 238 2.72 5.35 -4.86
N LEU A 239 1.63 4.68 -5.17
CA LEU A 239 0.29 5.20 -4.95
C LEU A 239 -0.15 4.93 -3.51
N VAL A 240 -0.44 6.00 -2.77
CA VAL A 240 -0.98 5.93 -1.42
C VAL A 240 -2.50 6.04 -1.47
N LEU A 241 -3.18 5.09 -0.89
CA LEU A 241 -4.64 5.00 -0.81
C LEU A 241 -5.10 4.92 0.65
N ASP A 242 -6.26 5.47 0.94
CA ASP A 242 -6.91 5.39 2.24
C ASP A 242 -7.86 4.19 2.27
N GLY A 243 -7.51 3.14 3.01
CA GLY A 243 -8.28 1.90 3.12
C GLY A 243 -9.67 2.10 3.76
N SER A 244 -9.88 3.18 4.50
CA SER A 244 -11.17 3.47 5.11
C SER A 244 -12.23 3.96 4.12
N THR A 245 -11.82 4.36 2.91
CA THR A 245 -12.71 4.93 1.89
C THR A 245 -13.39 3.87 0.99
N GLY A 246 -13.02 2.58 1.14
CA GLY A 246 -13.64 1.48 0.43
C GLY A 246 -13.63 1.68 -1.09
N GLN A 247 -14.80 1.66 -1.74
CA GLN A 247 -14.94 1.78 -3.19
C GLN A 247 -14.33 3.08 -3.78
N ASN A 248 -14.25 4.16 -3.01
CA ASN A 248 -13.56 5.37 -3.47
C ASN A 248 -12.06 5.14 -3.71
N ALA A 249 -11.43 4.23 -2.95
CA ALA A 249 -10.03 3.87 -3.17
C ALA A 249 -9.82 3.18 -4.52
N TYR A 250 -10.77 2.37 -4.98
CA TYR A 250 -10.73 1.75 -6.31
C TYR A 250 -10.77 2.80 -7.43
N GLU A 251 -11.68 3.77 -7.33
CA GLU A 251 -11.76 4.83 -8.33
C GLU A 251 -10.48 5.67 -8.36
N GLN A 252 -9.90 5.99 -7.20
CA GLN A 252 -8.61 6.66 -7.13
C GLN A 252 -7.49 5.82 -7.76
N ALA A 253 -7.41 4.52 -7.43
CA ALA A 253 -6.43 3.61 -8.03
C ALA A 253 -6.56 3.62 -9.56
N LYS A 254 -7.76 3.48 -10.09
CA LYS A 254 -8.04 3.54 -11.53
C LYS A 254 -7.55 4.83 -12.17
N GLN A 255 -7.86 5.98 -11.54
CA GLN A 255 -7.50 7.29 -12.08
C GLN A 255 -5.97 7.49 -12.13
N PHE A 256 -5.28 7.13 -11.06
CA PHE A 256 -3.82 7.26 -11.02
C PHE A 256 -3.11 6.26 -11.94
N THR A 257 -3.58 5.01 -12.01
CA THR A 257 -3.00 3.98 -12.88
C THR A 257 -3.13 4.33 -14.37
N LEU A 258 -4.24 4.94 -14.76
CA LEU A 258 -4.44 5.40 -16.15
C LEU A 258 -3.54 6.60 -16.52
N ALA A 259 -3.09 7.36 -15.55
CA ALA A 259 -2.41 8.63 -15.79
C ALA A 259 -0.92 8.60 -15.47
N THR A 260 -0.50 7.70 -14.59
CA THR A 260 0.90 7.49 -14.21
C THR A 260 1.17 5.98 -14.19
N GLU A 261 2.40 5.58 -14.42
CA GLU A 261 2.79 4.17 -14.39
C GLU A 261 2.98 3.70 -12.93
N VAL A 262 1.88 3.69 -12.16
CA VAL A 262 1.88 3.19 -10.78
C VAL A 262 2.36 1.75 -10.77
N ASN A 263 3.39 1.46 -9.98
CA ASN A 263 3.98 0.13 -9.87
C ASN A 263 4.10 -0.38 -8.42
N ALA A 264 3.63 0.40 -7.45
CA ALA A 264 3.56 0.01 -6.05
C ALA A 264 2.38 0.68 -5.33
N LEU A 265 1.80 0.00 -4.34
CA LEU A 265 0.72 0.51 -3.51
C LEU A 265 1.14 0.60 -2.04
N ALA A 266 0.68 1.66 -1.37
CA ALA A 266 0.64 1.75 0.09
C ALA A 266 -0.82 2.01 0.50
N ILE A 267 -1.37 1.17 1.37
CA ILE A 267 -2.75 1.30 1.84
C ILE A 267 -2.74 1.67 3.32
N THR A 268 -3.25 2.86 3.63
CA THR A 268 -3.20 3.48 4.95
C THR A 268 -4.52 3.35 5.70
N LYS A 269 -4.51 3.68 6.99
CA LYS A 269 -5.70 3.77 7.88
C LYS A 269 -6.48 2.47 8.02
N LEU A 270 -5.80 1.33 7.93
CA LEU A 270 -6.45 0.03 8.10
C LEU A 270 -6.88 -0.22 9.55
N ASP A 271 -6.23 0.40 10.52
CA ASP A 271 -6.57 0.34 11.95
C ASP A 271 -7.94 0.94 12.29
N GLY A 272 -8.41 1.85 11.45
CA GLY A 272 -9.70 2.53 11.62
C GLY A 272 -10.89 1.85 10.97
N THR A 273 -10.70 0.80 10.16
CA THR A 273 -11.73 0.30 9.24
C THR A 273 -12.05 -1.18 9.39
N ALA A 274 -13.31 -1.52 9.13
CA ALA A 274 -13.77 -2.89 8.90
C ALA A 274 -13.66 -3.32 7.40
N LYS A 275 -13.10 -2.46 6.56
CA LYS A 275 -13.06 -2.56 5.09
C LYS A 275 -11.69 -3.00 4.55
N GLY A 276 -10.92 -3.73 5.33
CA GLY A 276 -9.58 -4.18 4.95
C GLY A 276 -9.52 -5.08 3.71
N GLY A 277 -10.65 -5.62 3.27
CA GLY A 277 -10.77 -6.35 2.00
C GLY A 277 -10.39 -5.52 0.77
N VAL A 278 -10.44 -4.19 0.87
CA VAL A 278 -9.98 -3.27 -0.18
C VAL A 278 -8.53 -3.55 -0.61
N VAL A 279 -7.68 -4.03 0.30
CA VAL A 279 -6.28 -4.41 -0.01
C VAL A 279 -6.23 -5.53 -1.05
N ILE A 280 -7.08 -6.55 -0.85
CA ILE A 280 -7.17 -7.72 -1.73
C ILE A 280 -7.69 -7.30 -3.11
N GLY A 281 -8.83 -6.61 -3.11
CA GLY A 281 -9.51 -6.25 -4.34
C GLY A 281 -8.73 -5.26 -5.22
N ILE A 282 -8.13 -4.22 -4.64
CA ILE A 282 -7.31 -3.27 -5.42
C ILE A 282 -6.09 -3.96 -6.00
N SER A 283 -5.39 -4.78 -5.20
CA SER A 283 -4.23 -5.53 -5.69
C SER A 283 -4.61 -6.45 -6.84
N ASP A 284 -5.72 -7.17 -6.71
CA ASP A 284 -6.19 -8.09 -7.75
C ASP A 284 -6.67 -7.38 -9.01
N GLN A 285 -7.51 -6.35 -8.88
CA GLN A 285 -8.11 -5.66 -10.02
C GLN A 285 -7.08 -4.91 -10.87
N PHE A 286 -6.11 -4.27 -10.24
CA PHE A 286 -5.11 -3.44 -10.95
C PHE A 286 -3.80 -4.18 -11.23
N LYS A 287 -3.62 -5.39 -10.69
CA LYS A 287 -2.39 -6.20 -10.82
C LYS A 287 -1.14 -5.44 -10.35
N ILE A 288 -1.32 -4.55 -9.37
CA ILE A 288 -0.24 -3.76 -8.77
C ILE A 288 0.06 -4.31 -7.37
N PRO A 289 1.33 -4.59 -7.04
CA PRO A 289 1.69 -5.12 -5.74
C PRO A 289 1.47 -4.10 -4.62
N VAL A 290 0.85 -4.54 -3.53
CA VAL A 290 0.87 -3.81 -2.28
C VAL A 290 2.24 -4.02 -1.64
N LYS A 291 2.96 -2.92 -1.35
CA LYS A 291 4.26 -2.94 -0.66
C LYS A 291 4.15 -2.62 0.82
N TYR A 292 3.26 -1.68 1.15
CA TYR A 292 3.14 -1.16 2.50
C TYR A 292 1.70 -1.07 2.96
N ILE A 293 1.49 -1.28 4.26
CA ILE A 293 0.22 -1.05 4.95
C ILE A 293 0.42 -0.17 6.17
N GLY A 294 -0.48 0.82 6.34
CA GLY A 294 -0.52 1.73 7.48
C GLY A 294 -1.55 1.29 8.51
N LEU A 295 -1.11 1.08 9.74
CA LEU A 295 -1.85 0.49 10.84
C LEU A 295 -1.97 1.44 12.04
N GLY A 296 -1.77 2.73 11.82
CA GLY A 296 -1.83 3.76 12.86
C GLY A 296 -1.00 5.00 12.54
N GLU A 297 -0.91 5.91 13.51
CA GLU A 297 -0.25 7.22 13.35
C GLU A 297 1.23 7.21 13.79
N GLY A 298 1.65 6.24 14.57
CA GLY A 298 3.03 6.12 15.05
C GLY A 298 4.06 5.91 13.93
N MET A 299 5.31 6.22 14.21
CA MET A 299 6.41 6.10 13.26
C MET A 299 6.59 4.65 12.78
N GLU A 300 6.37 3.68 13.65
CA GLU A 300 6.48 2.24 13.36
C GLU A 300 5.23 1.63 12.73
N ASP A 301 4.11 2.39 12.64
CA ASP A 301 2.81 1.87 12.19
C ASP A 301 2.68 1.77 10.67
N LEU A 302 3.77 1.86 9.92
CA LEU A 302 3.86 1.47 8.52
C LEU A 302 4.58 0.12 8.45
N GLN A 303 3.91 -0.90 7.97
CA GLN A 303 4.49 -2.22 7.83
C GLN A 303 4.70 -2.60 6.36
N VAL A 304 5.74 -3.38 6.09
CA VAL A 304 5.91 -4.05 4.81
C VAL A 304 4.81 -5.09 4.66
N PHE A 305 4.12 -5.07 3.55
CA PHE A 305 3.03 -6.00 3.28
C PHE A 305 3.58 -7.41 3.02
N ARG A 306 3.11 -8.36 3.81
CA ARG A 306 3.36 -9.78 3.63
C ARG A 306 2.03 -10.51 3.49
N LYS A 307 1.82 -11.09 2.32
CA LYS A 307 0.54 -11.67 1.91
C LYS A 307 -0.02 -12.64 2.94
N LYS A 308 0.79 -13.62 3.34
CA LYS A 308 0.38 -14.64 4.30
C LYS A 308 0.08 -14.04 5.68
N GLU A 309 0.98 -13.20 6.20
CA GLU A 309 0.79 -12.57 7.51
C GLU A 309 -0.48 -11.71 7.54
N PHE A 310 -0.73 -10.95 6.47
CA PHE A 310 -1.93 -10.14 6.32
C PHE A 310 -3.21 -11.01 6.31
N VAL A 311 -3.25 -12.03 5.48
CA VAL A 311 -4.42 -12.91 5.36
C VAL A 311 -4.64 -13.73 6.63
N ASP A 312 -3.58 -14.16 7.32
CA ASP A 312 -3.68 -14.84 8.60
C ASP A 312 -4.25 -13.94 9.71
N SER A 313 -4.02 -12.61 9.61
CA SER A 313 -4.51 -11.62 10.57
C SER A 313 -5.92 -11.11 10.27
N LEU A 314 -6.46 -11.45 9.10
CA LEU A 314 -7.89 -11.28 8.78
C LEU A 314 -8.69 -12.41 9.45
#